data_f778b1471eb152d0867b98c23e751771
#
_entry.id   f778b1471eb152d0867b98c23e751771
#
_cell.length_a   1.000
_cell.length_b   1.000
_cell.length_c   1.000
_cell.angle_alpha   90.00
_cell.angle_beta   90.00
_cell.angle_gamma   90.00
#
_symmetry.space_group_name_H-M   'P 1'
#
loop_
_entity.id
_entity.type
_entity.pdbx_description
1 polymer ?
#
loop_
_entity_poly.entity_id
_entity_poly.type
_entity_poly.pdbx_seq_one_letter_code
_entity_poly.pdbx_strand_id
1 'polypeptide(L)'
;DMTVKAAKEAALGAGANIKFISAGKLRNSDLKKIKEINPNIILIAGGVDYGERDTALYNSELIAELDLNIPVIYAGNIENHEEVKEIFEGKKSELYIVENVYPKIDELNIEPTRVVIQNVFEKHIIHAPGMQKVRDMVTGPIMPTPGAVMEASNLLYEEIGDLITIDVGGATTDVHSVTEGSEEISRILINPEPLAKRTVEGDLGVYVNMHNIVNMVGKEELMKELNLSLEELENLLGNNKPIPESQLEKQFIEELTLHAVITAVTRHAGKLRHLYGPGGKTTLAEGKDLTKVNTIIGTGGALTRLPNRVKILKQIAISSKGNELLPSKESKILIDNEYIMASLGVMSRKYPEEALKLLKDSLKYSCGE
;
A
#
# COMPACT_ATOMS: atom_id res chain seq x y z
N ASP A 1 -9.81 10.19 -17.18
CA ASP A 1 -8.44 10.23 -17.71
C ASP A 1 -7.66 9.06 -17.11
N MET A 2 -7.12 8.21 -17.98
CA MET A 2 -6.43 6.97 -17.58
C MET A 2 -5.11 7.26 -16.84
N THR A 3 -4.38 8.28 -17.25
CA THR A 3 -3.14 8.71 -16.58
C THR A 3 -3.39 9.12 -15.12
N VAL A 4 -4.48 9.86 -14.86
CA VAL A 4 -4.87 10.24 -13.49
C VAL A 4 -5.21 8.99 -12.66
N LYS A 5 -5.89 8.01 -13.26
CA LYS A 5 -6.18 6.74 -12.59
C LYS A 5 -4.91 5.99 -12.25
N ALA A 6 -3.96 5.87 -13.19
CA ALA A 6 -2.68 5.21 -12.98
C ALA A 6 -1.86 5.90 -11.86
N ALA A 7 -1.75 7.23 -11.91
CA ALA A 7 -1.06 8.01 -10.88
C ALA A 7 -1.70 7.86 -9.50
N LYS A 8 -3.05 7.85 -9.45
CA LYS A 8 -3.79 7.60 -8.21
C LYS A 8 -3.52 6.21 -7.64
N GLU A 9 -3.56 5.17 -8.47
CA GLU A 9 -3.28 3.79 -8.05
C GLU A 9 -1.83 3.63 -7.56
N ALA A 10 -0.85 4.26 -8.25
CA ALA A 10 0.53 4.27 -7.80
C ALA A 10 0.67 4.94 -6.42
N ALA A 11 0.05 6.11 -6.22
CA ALA A 11 0.12 6.85 -4.96
C ALA A 11 -0.54 6.10 -3.80
N LEU A 12 -1.74 5.56 -4.00
CA LEU A 12 -2.44 4.76 -2.97
C LEU A 12 -1.66 3.50 -2.60
N GLY A 13 -1.19 2.74 -3.60
CA GLY A 13 -0.40 1.52 -3.36
C GLY A 13 1.00 1.79 -2.76
N ALA A 14 1.44 3.05 -2.72
CA ALA A 14 2.62 3.50 -1.98
C ALA A 14 2.31 3.98 -0.56
N GLY A 15 1.05 3.96 -0.13
CA GLY A 15 0.60 4.42 1.18
C GLY A 15 0.31 5.92 1.28
N ALA A 16 0.21 6.61 0.15
CA ALA A 16 -0.08 8.04 0.16
C ALA A 16 -1.56 8.32 0.48
N ASN A 17 -1.79 9.25 1.39
CA ASN A 17 -3.11 9.84 1.59
C ASN A 17 -3.30 11.01 0.61
N ILE A 18 -4.06 10.78 -0.46
CA ILE A 18 -4.25 11.74 -1.53
C ILE A 18 -5.15 12.89 -1.04
N LYS A 19 -4.59 14.10 -0.99
CA LYS A 19 -5.28 15.31 -0.54
C LYS A 19 -5.93 16.11 -1.68
N PHE A 20 -5.36 16.02 -2.88
CA PHE A 20 -5.82 16.77 -4.04
C PHE A 20 -5.46 16.06 -5.33
N ILE A 21 -6.36 16.08 -6.31
CA ILE A 21 -6.15 15.59 -7.66
C ILE A 21 -6.59 16.70 -8.63
N SER A 22 -5.74 16.99 -9.62
CA SER A 22 -6.08 17.83 -10.76
C SER A 22 -5.95 17.04 -12.06
N ALA A 23 -6.70 17.40 -13.09
CA ALA A 23 -6.65 16.81 -14.42
C ALA A 23 -6.57 17.92 -15.48
N GLY A 24 -5.72 17.73 -16.49
CA GLY A 24 -5.41 18.73 -17.51
C GLY A 24 -4.48 19.83 -17.01
N LYS A 25 -4.52 21.00 -17.64
CA LYS A 25 -3.65 22.14 -17.28
C LYS A 25 -4.09 22.75 -15.95
N LEU A 26 -3.12 22.94 -15.04
CA LEU A 26 -3.32 23.60 -13.74
C LEU A 26 -3.82 25.06 -13.93
N ARG A 27 -4.69 25.46 -13.03
CA ARG A 27 -5.25 26.82 -12.96
C ARG A 27 -4.74 27.52 -11.68
N ASN A 28 -4.86 28.85 -11.64
CA ASN A 28 -4.50 29.63 -10.44
C ASN A 28 -5.24 29.16 -9.17
N SER A 29 -6.46 28.66 -9.29
CA SER A 29 -7.19 28.05 -8.16
C SER A 29 -6.51 26.79 -7.63
N ASP A 30 -5.96 25.97 -8.52
CA ASP A 30 -5.27 24.73 -8.16
C ASP A 30 -3.95 25.03 -7.46
N LEU A 31 -3.21 26.03 -7.95
CA LEU A 31 -1.95 26.50 -7.33
C LEU A 31 -2.18 27.05 -5.91
N LYS A 32 -3.27 27.82 -5.72
CA LYS A 32 -3.67 28.28 -4.37
C LYS A 32 -3.96 27.11 -3.45
N LYS A 33 -4.71 26.13 -3.93
CA LYS A 33 -5.08 24.95 -3.17
C LYS A 33 -3.86 24.10 -2.81
N ILE A 34 -2.89 23.94 -3.72
CA ILE A 34 -1.61 23.25 -3.44
C ILE A 34 -0.86 23.95 -2.30
N LYS A 35 -0.77 25.30 -2.32
CA LYS A 35 -0.14 26.08 -1.24
C LYS A 35 -0.87 25.93 0.10
N GLU A 36 -2.20 25.95 0.10
CA GLU A 36 -3.02 25.79 1.30
C GLU A 36 -2.88 24.39 1.93
N ILE A 37 -2.88 23.36 1.09
CA ILE A 37 -2.71 21.96 1.52
C ILE A 37 -1.29 21.70 2.02
N ASN A 38 -0.29 22.32 1.38
CA ASN A 38 1.13 22.10 1.65
C ASN A 38 1.48 20.59 1.72
N PRO A 39 1.34 19.84 0.61
CA PRO A 39 1.49 18.40 0.60
C PRO A 39 2.93 17.97 0.87
N ASN A 40 3.13 16.75 1.32
CA ASN A 40 4.47 16.20 1.55
C ASN A 40 5.17 15.75 0.26
N ILE A 41 4.41 15.44 -0.79
CA ILE A 41 4.90 14.99 -2.11
C ILE A 41 3.94 15.53 -3.17
N ILE A 42 4.47 15.92 -4.32
CA ILE A 42 3.69 16.22 -5.53
C ILE A 42 4.05 15.19 -6.60
N LEU A 43 3.05 14.53 -7.17
CA LEU A 43 3.21 13.61 -8.29
C LEU A 43 2.66 14.26 -9.56
N ILE A 44 3.50 14.40 -10.57
CA ILE A 44 3.16 14.89 -11.92
C ILE A 44 3.19 13.71 -12.87
N ALA A 45 2.09 13.46 -13.57
CA ALA A 45 1.98 12.44 -14.59
C ALA A 45 1.18 13.00 -15.78
N GLY A 46 1.54 12.62 -16.99
CA GLY A 46 0.80 13.09 -18.19
C GLY A 46 1.45 12.66 -19.48
N GLY A 47 0.60 12.42 -20.48
CA GLY A 47 0.98 11.89 -21.77
C GLY A 47 1.35 10.40 -21.74
N VAL A 48 1.07 9.68 -22.82
CA VAL A 48 1.76 8.41 -23.12
C VAL A 48 3.15 8.71 -23.68
N ASP A 49 4.06 7.76 -23.60
CA ASP A 49 5.39 7.94 -24.17
C ASP A 49 5.32 8.25 -25.67
N TYR A 50 6.09 9.23 -26.12
CA TYR A 50 6.08 9.75 -27.49
C TYR A 50 4.74 10.37 -27.94
N GLY A 51 3.84 10.66 -26.98
CA GLY A 51 2.55 11.29 -27.25
C GLY A 51 2.48 12.77 -26.82
N GLU A 52 1.39 13.17 -26.15
CA GLU A 52 1.18 14.53 -25.71
C GLU A 52 2.22 14.93 -24.63
N ARG A 53 2.83 16.09 -24.77
CA ARG A 53 3.95 16.60 -23.96
C ARG A 53 3.60 17.84 -23.18
N ASP A 54 2.84 18.75 -23.80
CA ASP A 54 2.72 20.15 -23.38
C ASP A 54 2.02 20.34 -22.03
N THR A 55 1.02 19.49 -21.72
CA THR A 55 0.27 19.61 -20.49
C THR A 55 1.13 19.30 -19.27
N ALA A 56 1.94 18.24 -19.34
CA ALA A 56 2.81 17.85 -18.24
C ALA A 56 3.96 18.85 -18.04
N LEU A 57 4.55 19.36 -19.12
CA LEU A 57 5.58 20.42 -19.07
C LEU A 57 5.01 21.70 -18.45
N TYR A 58 3.89 22.19 -18.96
CA TYR A 58 3.23 23.38 -18.43
C TYR A 58 2.92 23.25 -16.93
N ASN A 59 2.44 22.10 -16.49
CA ASN A 59 2.16 21.85 -15.07
C ASN A 59 3.46 21.82 -14.25
N SER A 60 4.54 21.25 -14.80
CA SER A 60 5.85 21.22 -14.16
C SER A 60 6.43 22.63 -13.96
N GLU A 61 6.31 23.50 -14.96
CA GLU A 61 6.71 24.91 -14.87
C GLU A 61 5.98 25.63 -13.74
N LEU A 62 4.64 25.51 -13.71
CA LEU A 62 3.83 26.16 -12.68
C LEU A 62 4.14 25.64 -11.26
N ILE A 63 4.39 24.34 -11.11
CA ILE A 63 4.78 23.76 -9.82
C ILE A 63 6.17 24.24 -9.40
N ALA A 64 7.13 24.30 -10.33
CA ALA A 64 8.47 24.80 -10.06
C ALA A 64 8.48 26.28 -9.66
N GLU A 65 7.60 27.11 -10.27
CA GLU A 65 7.41 28.52 -9.92
C GLU A 65 6.86 28.74 -8.51
N LEU A 66 6.18 27.77 -7.92
CA LEU A 66 5.75 27.85 -6.52
C LEU A 66 6.92 27.89 -5.55
N ASP A 67 8.09 27.38 -5.96
CA ASP A 67 9.35 27.32 -5.21
C ASP A 67 9.15 26.74 -3.77
N LEU A 68 8.33 25.71 -3.68
CA LEU A 68 8.03 25.01 -2.43
C LEU A 68 9.16 24.01 -2.11
N ASN A 69 9.49 23.85 -0.84
CA ASN A 69 10.42 22.80 -0.40
C ASN A 69 9.69 21.46 -0.25
N ILE A 70 9.12 20.97 -1.36
CA ILE A 70 8.33 19.74 -1.43
C ILE A 70 8.92 18.88 -2.55
N PRO A 71 9.22 17.60 -2.29
CA PRO A 71 9.67 16.67 -3.34
C PRO A 71 8.63 16.55 -4.45
N VAL A 72 9.11 16.58 -5.68
CA VAL A 72 8.30 16.41 -6.89
C VAL A 72 8.73 15.13 -7.59
N ILE A 73 7.77 14.27 -7.87
CA ILE A 73 7.98 13.04 -8.65
C ILE A 73 7.35 13.25 -10.02
N TYR A 74 8.13 13.10 -11.07
CA TYR A 74 7.65 13.13 -12.44
C TYR A 74 7.59 11.71 -13.01
N ALA A 75 6.39 11.27 -13.37
CA ALA A 75 6.09 9.93 -13.88
C ALA A 75 5.22 10.01 -15.15
N GLY A 76 5.58 10.91 -16.06
CA GLY A 76 4.91 11.17 -17.33
C GLY A 76 5.76 10.80 -18.53
N ASN A 77 5.38 11.35 -19.70
CA ASN A 77 6.02 11.10 -21.00
C ASN A 77 7.56 11.20 -20.93
N ILE A 78 8.23 10.15 -21.36
CA ILE A 78 9.69 10.01 -21.33
C ILE A 78 10.41 11.12 -22.10
N GLU A 79 9.81 11.65 -23.18
CA GLU A 79 10.39 12.72 -23.97
C GLU A 79 10.51 14.05 -23.21
N ASN A 80 9.82 14.19 -22.10
CA ASN A 80 9.86 15.42 -21.27
C ASN A 80 10.96 15.38 -20.20
N HIS A 81 11.68 14.28 -20.03
CA HIS A 81 12.59 14.08 -18.89
C HIS A 81 13.68 15.17 -18.81
N GLU A 82 14.28 15.57 -19.94
CA GLU A 82 15.34 16.58 -19.95
C GLU A 82 14.77 17.97 -19.65
N GLU A 83 13.66 18.37 -20.30
CA GLU A 83 13.03 19.67 -20.06
C GLU A 83 12.55 19.78 -18.60
N VAL A 84 11.99 18.70 -18.02
CA VAL A 84 11.56 18.72 -16.62
C VAL A 84 12.76 18.88 -15.68
N LYS A 85 13.92 18.27 -15.98
CA LYS A 85 15.15 18.51 -15.20
C LYS A 85 15.58 19.97 -15.24
N GLU A 86 15.57 20.58 -16.43
CA GLU A 86 15.92 22.00 -16.61
C GLU A 86 14.93 22.92 -15.85
N ILE A 87 13.61 22.62 -15.88
CA ILE A 87 12.58 23.39 -15.17
C ILE A 87 12.83 23.42 -13.66
N PHE A 88 13.28 22.29 -13.08
CA PHE A 88 13.53 22.18 -11.63
C PHE A 88 14.98 22.50 -11.24
N GLU A 89 15.87 22.82 -12.18
CA GLU A 89 17.25 23.19 -11.88
C GLU A 89 17.29 24.46 -11.02
N GLY A 90 18.00 24.40 -9.90
CA GLY A 90 18.12 25.53 -8.95
C GLY A 90 16.87 25.82 -8.12
N LYS A 91 15.80 25.01 -8.21
CA LYS A 91 14.61 25.14 -7.37
C LYS A 91 14.80 24.44 -6.01
N LYS A 92 13.96 24.80 -5.03
CA LYS A 92 13.97 24.17 -3.69
C LYS A 92 13.39 22.76 -3.69
N SER A 93 12.53 22.46 -4.65
CA SER A 93 11.93 21.13 -4.80
C SER A 93 12.96 20.11 -5.27
N GLU A 94 13.14 19.02 -4.54
CA GLU A 94 13.91 17.86 -5.02
C GLU A 94 13.10 17.11 -6.06
N LEU A 95 13.65 16.96 -7.28
CA LEU A 95 12.99 16.28 -8.39
C LEU A 95 13.41 14.81 -8.46
N TYR A 96 12.44 13.93 -8.61
CA TYR A 96 12.61 12.50 -8.90
C TYR A 96 11.93 12.18 -10.23
N ILE A 97 12.70 11.73 -11.21
CA ILE A 97 12.17 11.28 -12.49
C ILE A 97 12.08 9.75 -12.46
N VAL A 98 10.93 9.25 -12.85
CA VAL A 98 10.63 7.81 -12.88
C VAL A 98 9.94 7.45 -14.20
N GLU A 99 9.92 6.19 -14.55
CA GLU A 99 9.21 5.69 -15.71
C GLU A 99 7.73 6.12 -15.69
N ASN A 100 7.18 6.34 -16.88
CA ASN A 100 5.80 6.78 -17.03
C ASN A 100 4.81 5.78 -16.41
N VAL A 101 3.88 6.25 -15.58
CA VAL A 101 2.82 5.42 -14.99
C VAL A 101 1.83 4.87 -16.01
N TYR A 102 1.77 5.49 -17.21
CA TYR A 102 0.89 5.12 -18.31
C TYR A 102 1.62 5.25 -19.64
N PRO A 103 2.64 4.38 -19.90
CA PRO A 103 3.54 4.55 -21.05
C PRO A 103 2.85 4.36 -22.39
N LYS A 104 1.83 3.50 -22.47
CA LYS A 104 1.02 3.23 -23.66
C LYS A 104 -0.45 3.14 -23.31
N ILE A 105 -1.30 3.25 -24.33
CA ILE A 105 -2.75 3.05 -24.18
C ILE A 105 -2.98 1.63 -23.63
N ASP A 106 -3.80 1.55 -22.57
CA ASP A 106 -4.16 0.32 -21.83
C ASP A 106 -3.00 -0.40 -21.14
N GLU A 107 -1.83 0.25 -20.99
CA GLU A 107 -0.69 -0.28 -20.25
C GLU A 107 -0.44 0.57 -18.99
N LEU A 108 -0.58 -0.03 -17.81
CA LEU A 108 -0.28 0.58 -16.51
C LEU A 108 1.12 0.16 -16.05
N ASN A 109 1.98 1.12 -15.71
CA ASN A 109 3.32 0.89 -15.16
C ASN A 109 3.47 1.64 -13.82
N ILE A 110 2.75 1.17 -12.81
CA ILE A 110 2.63 1.88 -11.52
C ILE A 110 3.72 1.53 -10.52
N GLU A 111 4.38 0.38 -10.65
CA GLU A 111 5.32 -0.13 -9.66
C GLU A 111 6.58 0.74 -9.49
N PRO A 112 7.26 1.24 -10.55
CA PRO A 112 8.40 2.14 -10.40
C PRO A 112 8.04 3.40 -9.61
N THR A 113 6.88 3.99 -9.88
CA THR A 113 6.39 5.18 -9.17
C THR A 113 6.08 4.88 -7.70
N ARG A 114 5.50 3.72 -7.38
CA ARG A 114 5.29 3.27 -5.98
C ARG A 114 6.58 3.23 -5.21
N VAL A 115 7.60 2.57 -5.76
CA VAL A 115 8.91 2.43 -5.12
C VAL A 115 9.53 3.80 -4.84
N VAL A 116 9.47 4.73 -5.80
CA VAL A 116 10.01 6.07 -5.62
C VAL A 116 9.23 6.86 -4.56
N ILE A 117 7.90 6.82 -4.57
CA ILE A 117 7.08 7.47 -3.54
C ILE A 117 7.44 6.93 -2.14
N GLN A 118 7.57 5.61 -1.99
CA GLN A 118 7.95 4.99 -0.72
C GLN A 118 9.35 5.47 -0.27
N ASN A 119 10.34 5.45 -1.15
CA ASN A 119 11.69 5.90 -0.84
C ASN A 119 11.76 7.37 -0.44
N VAL A 120 11.02 8.23 -1.15
CA VAL A 120 10.91 9.67 -0.84
C VAL A 120 10.24 9.85 0.51
N PHE A 121 9.17 9.12 0.79
CA PHE A 121 8.50 9.16 2.09
C PHE A 121 9.43 8.70 3.22
N GLU A 122 10.13 7.57 3.04
CA GLU A 122 11.08 7.05 4.03
C GLU A 122 12.21 8.05 4.32
N LYS A 123 12.78 8.67 3.28
CA LYS A 123 13.80 9.70 3.40
C LYS A 123 13.31 10.93 4.18
N HIS A 124 12.09 11.36 3.93
CA HIS A 124 11.52 12.54 4.58
C HIS A 124 11.04 12.29 6.00
N ILE A 125 10.46 11.12 6.31
CA ILE A 125 9.97 10.81 7.67
C ILE A 125 11.11 10.77 8.69
N ILE A 126 12.29 10.30 8.28
CA ILE A 126 13.48 10.27 9.14
C ILE A 126 13.91 11.70 9.53
N HIS A 127 13.58 12.70 8.72
CA HIS A 127 13.90 14.11 8.96
C HIS A 127 12.71 14.93 9.50
N ALA A 128 11.58 14.30 9.78
CA ALA A 128 10.40 14.98 10.31
C ALA A 128 10.67 15.66 11.66
N PRO A 129 9.94 16.74 12.00
CA PRO A 129 10.09 17.41 13.29
C PRO A 129 9.96 16.45 14.47
N GLY A 130 10.93 16.48 15.40
CA GLY A 130 10.99 15.57 16.56
C GLY A 130 11.78 14.28 16.35
N MET A 131 12.01 13.84 15.12
CA MET A 131 12.78 12.62 14.82
C MET A 131 14.27 12.75 15.17
N GLN A 132 14.81 13.97 15.26
CA GLN A 132 16.18 14.18 15.73
C GLN A 132 16.39 13.61 17.13
N LYS A 133 15.44 13.85 18.05
CA LYS A 133 15.51 13.30 19.41
C LYS A 133 15.50 11.77 19.42
N VAL A 134 14.73 11.16 18.55
CA VAL A 134 14.69 9.69 18.40
C VAL A 134 16.02 9.18 17.88
N ARG A 135 16.61 9.85 16.88
CA ARG A 135 17.95 9.48 16.37
C ARG A 135 19.04 9.54 17.43
N ASP A 136 18.98 10.55 18.28
CA ASP A 136 19.97 10.73 19.37
C ASP A 136 19.83 9.63 20.45
N MET A 137 18.68 8.96 20.55
CA MET A 137 18.39 7.91 21.53
C MET A 137 18.71 6.50 21.04
N VAL A 138 18.89 6.29 19.73
CA VAL A 138 19.07 4.96 19.14
C VAL A 138 20.46 4.80 18.53
N THR A 139 21.00 3.59 18.58
CA THR A 139 22.29 3.23 17.98
C THR A 139 22.15 2.46 16.67
N GLY A 140 20.93 2.09 16.32
CA GLY A 140 20.58 1.36 15.11
C GLY A 140 19.87 2.21 14.05
N PRO A 141 19.56 1.62 12.90
CA PRO A 141 18.80 2.32 11.86
C PRO A 141 17.38 2.62 12.33
N ILE A 142 16.86 3.80 11.95
CA ILE A 142 15.44 4.11 12.04
C ILE A 142 14.82 3.62 10.74
N MET A 143 13.80 2.78 10.86
CA MET A 143 13.11 2.18 9.74
C MET A 143 11.62 2.41 9.84
N PRO A 144 10.93 2.82 8.76
CA PRO A 144 9.47 2.86 8.73
C PRO A 144 8.86 1.49 8.99
N THR A 145 7.70 1.45 9.65
CA THR A 145 7.01 0.19 9.99
C THR A 145 6.84 -0.75 8.80
N PRO A 146 6.41 -0.31 7.59
CA PRO A 146 6.28 -1.22 6.46
C PRO A 146 7.60 -1.87 6.03
N GLY A 147 8.71 -1.11 6.09
CA GLY A 147 10.05 -1.66 5.82
C GLY A 147 10.46 -2.70 6.86
N ALA A 148 10.21 -2.41 8.13
CA ALA A 148 10.53 -3.29 9.24
C ALA A 148 9.71 -4.61 9.20
N VAL A 149 8.41 -4.53 8.89
CA VAL A 149 7.56 -5.72 8.71
C VAL A 149 8.03 -6.55 7.52
N MET A 150 8.49 -5.93 6.43
CA MET A 150 9.07 -6.65 5.30
C MET A 150 10.34 -7.41 5.69
N GLU A 151 11.26 -6.80 6.47
CA GLU A 151 12.46 -7.49 6.96
C GLU A 151 12.09 -8.73 7.81
N ALA A 152 11.11 -8.58 8.71
CA ALA A 152 10.60 -9.71 9.48
C ALA A 152 9.95 -10.80 8.60
N SER A 153 9.23 -10.40 7.54
CA SER A 153 8.61 -11.32 6.59
C SER A 153 9.66 -12.08 5.78
N ASN A 154 10.73 -11.41 5.32
CA ASN A 154 11.85 -12.05 4.64
C ASN A 154 12.56 -13.08 5.55
N LEU A 155 12.79 -12.72 6.81
CA LEU A 155 13.42 -13.63 7.77
C LEU A 155 12.53 -14.87 8.03
N LEU A 156 11.23 -14.69 8.13
CA LEU A 156 10.28 -15.80 8.28
C LEU A 156 10.18 -16.67 7.03
N TYR A 157 10.28 -16.10 5.83
CA TYR A 157 10.23 -16.84 4.58
C TYR A 157 11.34 -17.92 4.50
N GLU A 158 12.53 -17.62 4.98
CA GLU A 158 13.64 -18.58 5.03
C GLU A 158 13.33 -19.82 5.90
N GLU A 159 12.43 -19.68 6.86
CA GLU A 159 12.05 -20.74 7.80
C GLU A 159 10.75 -21.46 7.43
N ILE A 160 9.73 -20.72 7.00
CA ILE A 160 8.36 -21.26 6.80
C ILE A 160 7.88 -21.26 5.35
N GLY A 161 8.69 -20.73 4.42
CA GLY A 161 8.35 -20.66 2.99
C GLY A 161 7.36 -19.54 2.66
N ASP A 162 6.62 -19.74 1.58
CA ASP A 162 5.72 -18.73 0.99
C ASP A 162 4.71 -18.17 1.97
N LEU A 163 4.73 -16.86 2.16
CA LEU A 163 3.88 -16.18 3.13
C LEU A 163 3.36 -14.82 2.64
N ILE A 164 2.28 -14.38 3.26
CA ILE A 164 1.77 -13.03 3.22
C ILE A 164 1.61 -12.49 4.64
N THR A 165 2.07 -11.28 4.89
CA THR A 165 1.87 -10.55 6.15
C THR A 165 0.96 -9.36 5.91
N ILE A 166 -0.05 -9.19 6.77
CA ILE A 166 -1.00 -8.10 6.71
C ILE A 166 -0.91 -7.31 8.00
N ASP A 167 -0.58 -6.03 7.89
CA ASP A 167 -0.48 -5.08 9.01
C ASP A 167 -1.65 -4.11 8.92
N VAL A 168 -2.62 -4.21 9.85
CA VAL A 168 -3.76 -3.30 9.90
C VAL A 168 -3.58 -2.29 11.01
N GLY A 169 -3.23 -1.08 10.58
CA GLY A 169 -3.05 0.08 11.44
C GLY A 169 -4.25 1.05 11.44
N GLY A 170 -4.15 2.06 12.30
CA GLY A 170 -5.17 3.11 12.35
C GLY A 170 -5.20 4.03 11.13
N ALA A 171 -4.08 4.19 10.42
CA ALA A 171 -3.95 5.08 9.28
C ALA A 171 -3.85 4.32 7.94
N THR A 172 -3.22 3.15 7.91
CA THR A 172 -2.95 2.35 6.70
C THR A 172 -3.25 0.89 6.94
N THR A 173 -3.41 0.13 5.85
CA THR A 173 -3.33 -1.33 5.84
C THR A 173 -2.24 -1.73 4.87
N ASP A 174 -1.23 -2.46 5.35
CA ASP A 174 -0.06 -2.84 4.59
C ASP A 174 -0.08 -4.34 4.29
N VAL A 175 0.29 -4.70 3.07
CA VAL A 175 0.37 -6.09 2.62
C VAL A 175 1.77 -6.37 2.12
N HIS A 176 2.40 -7.39 2.71
CA HIS A 176 3.74 -7.86 2.38
C HIS A 176 3.65 -9.31 1.93
N SER A 177 4.11 -9.64 0.75
CA SER A 177 4.20 -11.03 0.29
C SER A 177 5.65 -11.40 -0.01
N VAL A 178 6.06 -12.58 0.42
CA VAL A 178 7.34 -13.17 0.08
C VAL A 178 7.04 -14.55 -0.51
N THR A 179 7.10 -14.64 -1.83
CA THR A 179 6.75 -15.84 -2.60
C THR A 179 7.27 -15.72 -4.01
N GLU A 180 7.74 -16.82 -4.58
CA GLU A 180 8.10 -16.91 -6.00
C GLU A 180 6.85 -17.10 -6.89
N GLY A 181 5.71 -17.46 -6.29
CA GLY A 181 4.52 -17.85 -7.01
C GLY A 181 4.60 -19.24 -7.61
N SER A 182 3.66 -19.58 -8.51
CA SER A 182 3.61 -20.89 -9.15
C SER A 182 4.29 -20.86 -10.53
N GLU A 183 4.92 -21.96 -10.92
CA GLU A 183 5.51 -22.11 -12.27
C GLU A 183 4.48 -21.94 -13.39
N GLU A 184 3.23 -22.37 -13.13
CA GLU A 184 2.14 -22.28 -14.10
C GLU A 184 1.79 -20.82 -14.39
N ILE A 185 1.70 -20.00 -13.35
CA ILE A 185 1.42 -18.56 -13.48
C ILE A 185 2.64 -17.81 -14.03
N SER A 186 3.86 -18.15 -13.59
CA SER A 186 5.09 -17.51 -14.07
C SER A 186 5.26 -17.62 -15.58
N ARG A 187 4.80 -18.72 -16.19
CA ARG A 187 4.88 -18.94 -17.65
C ARG A 187 3.96 -18.03 -18.47
N ILE A 188 2.91 -17.51 -17.86
CA ILE A 188 1.91 -16.64 -18.50
C ILE A 188 1.90 -15.23 -17.91
N LEU A 189 2.85 -14.93 -17.02
CA LEU A 189 2.98 -13.63 -16.38
C LEU A 189 3.51 -12.60 -17.39
N ILE A 190 2.83 -11.44 -17.47
CA ILE A 190 3.19 -10.38 -18.43
C ILE A 190 4.54 -9.76 -18.04
N ASN A 191 4.74 -9.48 -16.74
CA ASN A 191 5.98 -8.92 -16.21
C ASN A 191 6.45 -9.75 -15.03
N PRO A 192 7.77 -10.03 -14.90
CA PRO A 192 8.31 -10.72 -13.75
C PRO A 192 8.15 -9.87 -12.48
N GLU A 193 7.84 -10.53 -11.37
CA GLU A 193 7.68 -9.90 -10.07
C GLU A 193 8.87 -10.28 -9.16
N PRO A 194 9.37 -9.38 -8.29
CA PRO A 194 10.41 -9.73 -7.33
C PRO A 194 9.89 -10.74 -6.30
N LEU A 195 10.81 -11.41 -5.56
CA LEU A 195 10.44 -12.34 -4.48
C LEU A 195 9.63 -11.66 -3.38
N ALA A 196 10.14 -10.56 -2.85
CA ALA A 196 9.50 -9.76 -1.80
C ALA A 196 8.76 -8.57 -2.39
N LYS A 197 7.48 -8.44 -2.07
CA LYS A 197 6.58 -7.43 -2.65
C LYS A 197 5.77 -6.77 -1.54
N ARG A 198 5.59 -5.45 -1.63
CA ARG A 198 4.87 -4.64 -0.64
C ARG A 198 3.87 -3.71 -1.33
N THR A 199 2.70 -3.57 -0.75
CA THR A 199 1.78 -2.46 -0.99
C THR A 199 1.34 -1.85 0.34
N VAL A 200 1.23 -0.53 0.37
CA VAL A 200 0.80 0.23 1.54
C VAL A 200 -0.47 0.98 1.15
N GLU A 201 -1.60 0.58 1.69
CA GLU A 201 -2.89 1.17 1.35
C GLU A 201 -3.20 2.33 2.31
N GLY A 202 -2.88 3.55 1.87
CA GLY A 202 -3.01 4.77 2.67
C GLY A 202 -4.45 5.21 2.94
N ASP A 203 -5.43 4.62 2.27
CA ASP A 203 -6.86 4.90 2.42
C ASP A 203 -7.60 3.86 3.29
N LEU A 204 -6.91 2.79 3.71
CA LEU A 204 -7.53 1.66 4.41
C LEU A 204 -7.17 1.57 5.90
N GLY A 205 -7.01 2.69 6.58
CA GLY A 205 -6.80 2.72 8.03
C GLY A 205 -8.12 2.65 8.81
N VAL A 206 -8.14 1.86 9.88
CA VAL A 206 -9.39 1.59 10.64
C VAL A 206 -9.69 2.62 11.73
N TYR A 207 -8.87 3.67 11.87
CA TYR A 207 -9.07 4.76 12.83
C TYR A 207 -8.95 6.14 12.18
N VAL A 208 -7.75 6.55 11.75
CA VAL A 208 -7.50 7.88 11.15
C VAL A 208 -8.21 8.03 9.81
N ASN A 209 -8.17 6.98 9.00
CA ASN A 209 -8.73 6.95 7.64
C ASN A 209 -10.00 6.09 7.52
N MET A 210 -10.66 5.75 8.64
CA MET A 210 -11.85 4.90 8.66
C MET A 210 -12.98 5.39 7.76
N HIS A 211 -13.13 6.71 7.61
CA HIS A 211 -14.15 7.30 6.73
C HIS A 211 -14.00 6.88 5.27
N ASN A 212 -12.77 6.60 4.82
CA ASN A 212 -12.56 6.09 3.47
C ASN A 212 -13.14 4.69 3.30
N ILE A 213 -12.97 3.82 4.32
CA ILE A 213 -13.55 2.47 4.32
C ILE A 213 -15.07 2.56 4.37
N VAL A 214 -15.63 3.40 5.26
CA VAL A 214 -17.08 3.64 5.38
C VAL A 214 -17.67 4.13 4.06
N ASN A 215 -16.99 5.05 3.37
CA ASN A 215 -17.44 5.56 2.06
C ASN A 215 -17.32 4.50 0.96
N MET A 216 -16.33 3.63 1.03
CA MET A 216 -16.13 2.53 0.07
C MET A 216 -17.20 1.46 0.19
N VAL A 217 -17.54 1.06 1.42
CA VAL A 217 -18.55 0.03 1.71
C VAL A 217 -19.97 0.60 1.57
N GLY A 218 -20.18 1.81 2.06
CA GLY A 218 -21.46 2.46 2.16
C GLY A 218 -22.09 2.29 3.55
N LYS A 219 -22.67 3.38 4.08
CA LYS A 219 -23.29 3.39 5.41
C LYS A 219 -24.45 2.38 5.52
N GLU A 220 -25.25 2.25 4.47
CA GLU A 220 -26.42 1.34 4.45
C GLU A 220 -25.98 -0.14 4.59
N GLU A 221 -24.92 -0.54 3.91
CA GLU A 221 -24.40 -1.91 4.00
C GLU A 221 -23.79 -2.17 5.39
N LEU A 222 -22.99 -1.25 5.94
CA LEU A 222 -22.46 -1.36 7.30
C LEU A 222 -23.55 -1.44 8.37
N MET A 223 -24.63 -0.63 8.24
CA MET A 223 -25.78 -0.71 9.15
C MET A 223 -26.44 -2.08 9.09
N LYS A 224 -26.57 -2.64 7.90
CA LYS A 224 -27.16 -3.97 7.70
C LYS A 224 -26.26 -5.08 8.25
N GLU A 225 -24.97 -5.06 7.96
CA GLU A 225 -23.99 -6.06 8.43
C GLU A 225 -23.89 -6.10 9.95
N LEU A 226 -23.92 -4.93 10.58
CA LEU A 226 -23.82 -4.76 12.04
C LEU A 226 -25.16 -4.69 12.76
N ASN A 227 -26.28 -4.68 12.02
CA ASN A 227 -27.64 -4.48 12.54
C ASN A 227 -27.76 -3.19 13.39
N LEU A 228 -27.28 -2.07 12.84
CA LEU A 228 -27.25 -0.75 13.47
C LEU A 228 -28.28 0.18 12.89
N SER A 229 -28.79 1.10 13.72
CA SER A 229 -29.48 2.31 13.26
C SER A 229 -28.48 3.35 12.73
N LEU A 230 -28.97 4.33 11.99
CA LEU A 230 -28.14 5.45 11.51
C LEU A 230 -27.54 6.24 12.68
N GLU A 231 -28.31 6.46 13.77
CA GLU A 231 -27.85 7.17 14.95
C GLU A 231 -26.69 6.46 15.66
N GLU A 232 -26.77 5.13 15.78
CA GLU A 232 -25.69 4.32 16.37
C GLU A 232 -24.43 4.35 15.50
N LEU A 233 -24.56 4.26 14.17
CA LEU A 233 -23.43 4.36 13.27
C LEU A 233 -22.77 5.75 13.33
N GLU A 234 -23.55 6.83 13.32
CA GLU A 234 -23.02 8.20 13.42
C GLU A 234 -22.33 8.43 14.78
N ASN A 235 -22.87 7.85 15.84
CA ASN A 235 -22.25 7.91 17.17
C ASN A 235 -20.89 7.17 17.19
N LEU A 236 -20.80 5.98 16.59
CA LEU A 236 -19.53 5.25 16.45
C LEU A 236 -18.50 6.04 15.64
N LEU A 237 -18.91 6.68 14.56
CA LEU A 237 -18.05 7.51 13.72
C LEU A 237 -17.58 8.78 14.45
N GLY A 238 -18.47 9.44 15.20
CA GLY A 238 -18.17 10.69 15.89
C GLY A 238 -17.34 10.52 17.19
N ASN A 239 -17.48 9.38 17.86
CA ASN A 239 -16.84 9.07 19.13
C ASN A 239 -15.78 7.96 19.04
N ASN A 240 -15.26 7.72 17.84
CA ASN A 240 -14.27 6.68 17.60
C ASN A 240 -13.00 6.90 18.45
N LYS A 241 -12.51 5.81 19.03
CA LYS A 241 -11.28 5.77 19.85
C LYS A 241 -10.19 4.94 19.17
N PRO A 242 -8.90 5.27 19.43
CA PRO A 242 -7.78 4.46 18.91
C PRO A 242 -7.84 2.99 19.34
N ILE A 243 -8.41 2.73 20.54
CA ILE A 243 -8.58 1.40 21.12
C ILE A 243 -10.06 1.23 21.44
N PRO A 244 -10.79 0.31 20.76
CA PRO A 244 -12.20 0.07 21.04
C PRO A 244 -12.38 -0.61 22.41
N GLU A 245 -13.29 -0.08 23.23
CA GLU A 245 -13.55 -0.56 24.60
C GLU A 245 -14.81 -1.45 24.67
N SER A 246 -15.92 -0.92 24.16
CA SER A 246 -17.19 -1.62 24.16
C SER A 246 -17.25 -2.77 23.14
N GLN A 247 -18.18 -3.70 23.34
CA GLN A 247 -18.40 -4.80 22.38
C GLN A 247 -18.83 -4.28 21.01
N LEU A 248 -19.66 -3.24 20.98
CA LEU A 248 -20.15 -2.63 19.74
C LEU A 248 -19.02 -1.93 18.97
N GLU A 249 -18.16 -1.17 19.68
CA GLU A 249 -16.96 -0.57 19.07
C GLU A 249 -16.04 -1.65 18.47
N LYS A 250 -15.82 -2.76 19.20
CA LYS A 250 -15.01 -3.88 18.68
C LYS A 250 -15.62 -4.49 17.43
N GLN A 251 -16.92 -4.74 17.41
CA GLN A 251 -17.62 -5.28 16.23
C GLN A 251 -17.53 -4.31 15.04
N PHE A 252 -17.69 -3.02 15.27
CA PHE A 252 -17.54 -2.00 14.24
C PHE A 252 -16.12 -1.99 13.64
N ILE A 253 -15.09 -1.99 14.49
CA ILE A 253 -13.69 -2.03 14.02
C ILE A 253 -13.36 -3.38 13.36
N GLU A 254 -13.93 -4.50 13.81
CA GLU A 254 -13.79 -5.80 13.14
C GLU A 254 -14.35 -5.77 11.72
N GLU A 255 -15.50 -5.15 11.50
CA GLU A 255 -16.10 -5.02 10.16
C GLU A 255 -15.26 -4.12 9.26
N LEU A 256 -14.82 -2.95 9.76
CA LEU A 256 -13.88 -2.10 9.00
C LEU A 256 -12.58 -2.84 8.68
N THR A 257 -12.05 -3.63 9.63
CA THR A 257 -10.84 -4.43 9.44
C THR A 257 -11.04 -5.51 8.37
N LEU A 258 -12.19 -6.15 8.35
CA LEU A 258 -12.53 -7.15 7.33
C LEU A 258 -12.51 -6.54 5.93
N HIS A 259 -13.19 -5.40 5.74
CA HIS A 259 -13.21 -4.70 4.45
C HIS A 259 -11.83 -4.16 4.04
N ALA A 260 -11.06 -3.64 5.00
CA ALA A 260 -9.69 -3.18 4.77
C ALA A 260 -8.79 -4.34 4.29
N VAL A 261 -8.80 -5.48 4.98
CA VAL A 261 -8.00 -6.67 4.65
C VAL A 261 -8.35 -7.22 3.27
N ILE A 262 -9.64 -7.44 3.00
CA ILE A 262 -10.08 -7.98 1.71
C ILE A 262 -9.68 -7.02 0.58
N THR A 263 -9.91 -5.72 0.74
CA THR A 263 -9.59 -4.73 -0.28
C THR A 263 -8.09 -4.63 -0.50
N ALA A 264 -7.30 -4.55 0.57
CA ALA A 264 -5.84 -4.44 0.48
C ALA A 264 -5.22 -5.66 -0.21
N VAL A 265 -5.64 -6.87 0.18
CA VAL A 265 -5.12 -8.11 -0.43
C VAL A 265 -5.57 -8.25 -1.88
N THR A 266 -6.82 -7.87 -2.23
CA THR A 266 -7.31 -7.87 -3.62
C THR A 266 -6.53 -6.89 -4.50
N ARG A 267 -6.17 -5.71 -3.99
CA ARG A 267 -5.33 -4.73 -4.70
C ARG A 267 -3.88 -5.20 -4.82
N HIS A 268 -3.39 -5.93 -3.83
CA HIS A 268 -2.04 -6.49 -3.81
C HIS A 268 -1.90 -7.68 -4.76
N ALA A 269 -2.88 -8.57 -4.81
CA ALA A 269 -2.86 -9.77 -5.62
C ALA A 269 -2.92 -9.47 -7.13
N GLY A 270 -2.27 -10.33 -7.90
CA GLY A 270 -2.42 -10.37 -9.35
C GLY A 270 -3.74 -10.99 -9.79
N LYS A 271 -3.98 -10.97 -11.08
CA LYS A 271 -5.20 -11.50 -11.71
C LYS A 271 -4.94 -12.14 -13.05
N LEU A 272 -5.79 -13.09 -13.40
CA LEU A 272 -5.85 -13.67 -14.73
C LEU A 272 -6.61 -12.74 -15.70
N ARG A 273 -6.05 -12.51 -16.86
CA ARG A 273 -6.68 -11.82 -17.98
C ARG A 273 -6.91 -12.77 -19.13
N HIS A 274 -8.08 -12.70 -19.73
CA HIS A 274 -8.43 -13.48 -20.91
C HIS A 274 -8.50 -12.56 -22.13
N LEU A 275 -7.62 -12.81 -23.10
CA LEU A 275 -7.61 -12.14 -24.39
C LEU A 275 -8.29 -13.04 -25.42
N TYR A 276 -9.15 -12.46 -26.25
CA TYR A 276 -9.83 -13.15 -27.32
C TYR A 276 -9.32 -12.61 -28.65
N GLY A 277 -8.78 -13.49 -29.50
CA GLY A 277 -8.22 -13.14 -30.80
C GLY A 277 -8.60 -14.17 -31.85
N PRO A 278 -8.15 -14.00 -33.13
CA PRO A 278 -8.42 -14.96 -34.23
C PRO A 278 -7.93 -16.37 -33.90
N GLY A 279 -6.93 -16.53 -33.02
CA GLY A 279 -6.39 -17.82 -32.57
C GLY A 279 -7.12 -18.44 -31.38
N GLY A 280 -8.24 -17.84 -30.90
CA GLY A 280 -8.97 -18.31 -29.73
C GLY A 280 -8.69 -17.51 -28.44
N LYS A 281 -8.99 -18.14 -27.31
CA LYS A 281 -8.79 -17.57 -25.97
C LYS A 281 -7.35 -17.78 -25.50
N THR A 282 -6.63 -16.71 -25.18
CA THR A 282 -5.32 -16.75 -24.52
C THR A 282 -5.48 -16.22 -23.09
N THR A 283 -4.89 -16.93 -22.12
CA THR A 283 -4.88 -16.50 -20.72
C THR A 283 -3.49 -15.96 -20.37
N LEU A 284 -3.44 -14.76 -19.81
CA LEU A 284 -2.25 -14.13 -19.26
C LEU A 284 -2.47 -13.82 -17.76
N ALA A 285 -1.39 -13.71 -17.03
CA ALA A 285 -1.41 -13.25 -15.64
C ALA A 285 -0.72 -11.89 -15.52
N GLU A 286 -1.23 -11.05 -14.65
CA GLU A 286 -0.69 -9.72 -14.37
C GLU A 286 -0.64 -9.48 -12.86
N GLY A 287 0.50 -9.01 -12.35
CA GLY A 287 0.71 -8.72 -10.93
C GLY A 287 1.08 -9.94 -10.11
N LYS A 288 0.97 -9.83 -8.79
CA LYS A 288 1.57 -10.73 -7.80
C LYS A 288 0.81 -12.05 -7.69
N ASP A 289 1.49 -13.16 -7.92
CA ASP A 289 0.93 -14.50 -7.71
C ASP A 289 1.05 -14.91 -6.24
N LEU A 290 -0.09 -15.03 -5.56
CA LEU A 290 -0.18 -15.45 -4.16
C LEU A 290 -0.69 -16.89 -4.02
N THR A 291 -0.86 -17.62 -5.11
CA THR A 291 -1.48 -18.97 -5.10
C THR A 291 -0.65 -20.02 -4.36
N LYS A 292 0.66 -19.79 -4.21
CA LYS A 292 1.57 -20.66 -3.44
C LYS A 292 1.70 -20.28 -1.97
N VAL A 293 1.15 -19.14 -1.57
CA VAL A 293 1.17 -18.71 -0.18
C VAL A 293 0.43 -19.73 0.70
N ASN A 294 1.18 -20.32 1.60
CA ASN A 294 0.69 -21.33 2.55
C ASN A 294 0.51 -20.78 3.98
N THR A 295 1.03 -19.60 4.24
CA THR A 295 0.94 -18.95 5.56
C THR A 295 0.48 -17.49 5.43
N ILE A 296 -0.54 -17.13 6.17
CA ILE A 296 -1.07 -15.77 6.28
C ILE A 296 -0.79 -15.28 7.70
N ILE A 297 -0.06 -14.17 7.84
CA ILE A 297 0.32 -13.58 9.12
C ILE A 297 -0.45 -12.29 9.32
N GLY A 298 -1.09 -12.13 10.48
CA GLY A 298 -1.72 -10.88 10.90
C GLY A 298 -0.90 -10.15 11.95
N THR A 299 -0.61 -8.87 11.71
CA THR A 299 -0.03 -7.93 12.68
C THR A 299 -0.76 -6.59 12.64
N GLY A 300 -0.28 -5.60 13.35
CA GLY A 300 -0.98 -4.33 13.53
C GLY A 300 -2.00 -4.35 14.66
N GLY A 301 -2.37 -3.17 15.15
CA GLY A 301 -3.23 -3.05 16.34
C GLY A 301 -4.56 -3.77 16.23
N ALA A 302 -5.19 -3.76 15.06
CA ALA A 302 -6.45 -4.43 14.83
C ALA A 302 -6.29 -5.97 14.83
N LEU A 303 -5.39 -6.51 14.01
CA LEU A 303 -5.23 -7.97 13.86
C LEU A 303 -4.52 -8.64 15.06
N THR A 304 -3.90 -7.86 15.96
CA THR A 304 -3.31 -8.41 17.20
C THR A 304 -4.28 -8.41 18.38
N ARG A 305 -5.26 -7.51 18.39
CA ARG A 305 -6.11 -7.27 19.58
C ARG A 305 -7.59 -7.63 19.42
N LEU A 306 -8.13 -7.59 18.19
CA LEU A 306 -9.55 -7.89 17.97
C LEU A 306 -9.87 -9.38 18.19
N PRO A 307 -11.02 -9.70 18.78
CA PRO A 307 -11.44 -11.09 19.06
C PRO A 307 -11.50 -11.97 17.81
N ASN A 308 -12.10 -11.48 16.71
CA ASN A 308 -12.38 -12.26 15.50
C ASN A 308 -11.25 -12.18 14.43
N ARG A 309 -10.04 -11.73 14.78
CA ARG A 309 -8.92 -11.54 13.87
C ARG A 309 -8.58 -12.72 12.98
N VAL A 310 -8.62 -13.95 13.52
CA VAL A 310 -8.37 -15.17 12.75
C VAL A 310 -9.49 -15.43 11.73
N LYS A 311 -10.75 -15.16 12.11
CA LYS A 311 -11.90 -15.30 11.21
C LYS A 311 -11.83 -14.27 10.07
N ILE A 312 -11.41 -13.05 10.36
CA ILE A 312 -11.19 -11.99 9.37
C ILE A 312 -10.18 -12.45 8.32
N LEU A 313 -9.00 -12.94 8.74
CA LEU A 313 -7.95 -13.39 7.83
C LEU A 313 -8.38 -14.58 6.96
N LYS A 314 -9.19 -15.48 7.49
CA LYS A 314 -9.74 -16.60 6.72
C LYS A 314 -10.64 -16.16 5.56
N GLN A 315 -11.25 -14.97 5.62
CA GLN A 315 -12.10 -14.47 4.54
C GLN A 315 -11.30 -14.11 3.26
N ILE A 316 -9.99 -13.88 3.35
CA ILE A 316 -9.14 -13.56 2.19
C ILE A 316 -9.30 -14.60 1.08
N ALA A 317 -9.14 -15.87 1.42
CA ALA A 317 -9.22 -16.98 0.46
C ALA A 317 -10.65 -17.25 -0.05
N ILE A 318 -11.67 -16.74 0.66
CA ILE A 318 -13.09 -16.93 0.31
C ILE A 318 -13.58 -15.80 -0.60
N SER A 319 -12.94 -14.62 -0.53
CA SER A 319 -13.35 -13.40 -1.25
C SER A 319 -13.07 -13.44 -2.76
N SER A 320 -12.36 -14.45 -3.26
CA SER A 320 -12.02 -14.58 -4.69
C SER A 320 -13.26 -14.62 -5.59
N LYS A 321 -13.24 -13.79 -6.63
CA LYS A 321 -14.22 -13.80 -7.73
C LYS A 321 -13.81 -14.73 -8.87
N GLY A 322 -12.72 -15.50 -8.69
CA GLY A 322 -12.26 -16.55 -9.60
C GLY A 322 -11.14 -16.13 -10.55
N ASN A 323 -10.79 -14.88 -10.64
CA ASN A 323 -9.70 -14.40 -11.50
C ASN A 323 -8.48 -13.88 -10.70
N GLU A 324 -8.65 -13.65 -9.40
CA GLU A 324 -7.58 -13.16 -8.53
C GLU A 324 -6.66 -14.31 -8.12
N LEU A 325 -5.35 -14.01 -8.09
CA LEU A 325 -4.30 -14.96 -7.70
C LEU A 325 -4.10 -14.93 -6.16
N LEU A 326 -5.14 -15.29 -5.42
CA LEU A 326 -5.19 -15.24 -3.95
C LEU A 326 -4.61 -16.51 -3.29
N PRO A 327 -4.25 -16.44 -1.99
CA PRO A 327 -3.87 -17.60 -1.18
C PRO A 327 -4.96 -18.68 -1.14
N SER A 328 -4.52 -19.91 -0.93
CA SER A 328 -5.43 -21.08 -0.74
C SER A 328 -6.25 -20.98 0.55
N LYS A 329 -7.42 -21.64 0.57
CA LYS A 329 -8.28 -21.77 1.77
C LYS A 329 -7.63 -22.59 2.89
N GLU A 330 -6.67 -23.43 2.54
CA GLU A 330 -5.89 -24.26 3.47
C GLU A 330 -4.72 -23.50 4.10
N SER A 331 -4.45 -22.25 3.70
CA SER A 331 -3.36 -21.46 4.25
C SER A 331 -3.45 -21.32 5.77
N LYS A 332 -2.34 -21.58 6.46
CA LYS A 332 -2.22 -21.46 7.91
C LYS A 332 -2.32 -20.00 8.33
N ILE A 333 -3.11 -19.70 9.36
CA ILE A 333 -3.22 -18.34 9.91
C ILE A 333 -2.37 -18.23 11.17
N LEU A 334 -1.45 -17.27 11.18
CA LEU A 334 -0.65 -16.93 12.34
C LEU A 334 -0.92 -15.48 12.76
N ILE A 335 -0.80 -15.20 14.06
CA ILE A 335 -1.01 -13.86 14.61
C ILE A 335 0.24 -13.44 15.40
N ASP A 336 0.72 -12.23 15.15
CA ASP A 336 1.73 -11.57 15.98
C ASP A 336 1.12 -11.16 17.32
N ASN A 337 1.03 -12.14 18.25
CA ASN A 337 0.29 -11.97 19.51
C ASN A 337 0.91 -10.91 20.42
N GLU A 338 2.21 -10.72 20.35
CA GLU A 338 2.94 -9.75 21.18
C GLU A 338 3.03 -8.36 20.52
N TYR A 339 2.61 -8.24 19.25
CA TYR A 339 2.69 -7.00 18.46
C TYR A 339 4.12 -6.43 18.36
N ILE A 340 5.07 -7.30 18.07
CA ILE A 340 6.50 -6.97 18.03
C ILE A 340 7.16 -7.21 16.66
N MET A 341 6.40 -7.65 15.66
CA MET A 341 6.94 -8.03 14.36
C MET A 341 7.78 -6.93 13.71
N ALA A 342 7.29 -5.68 13.70
CA ALA A 342 8.06 -4.54 13.17
C ALA A 342 9.37 -4.30 13.95
N SER A 343 9.33 -4.38 15.28
CA SER A 343 10.52 -4.22 16.13
C SER A 343 11.57 -5.31 15.87
N LEU A 344 11.09 -6.54 15.69
CA LEU A 344 11.98 -7.68 15.39
C LEU A 344 12.52 -7.62 13.96
N GLY A 345 11.80 -7.03 13.01
CA GLY A 345 12.32 -6.74 11.68
C GLY A 345 13.48 -5.76 11.69
N VAL A 346 13.45 -4.72 12.54
CA VAL A 346 14.61 -3.84 12.75
C VAL A 346 15.76 -4.60 13.43
N MET A 347 15.43 -5.40 14.46
CA MET A 347 16.40 -6.19 15.21
C MET A 347 17.12 -7.21 14.33
N SER A 348 16.42 -7.80 13.34
CA SER A 348 16.97 -8.86 12.48
C SER A 348 18.20 -8.44 11.67
N ARG A 349 18.36 -7.15 11.39
CA ARG A 349 19.55 -6.63 10.70
C ARG A 349 20.84 -6.82 11.47
N LYS A 350 20.78 -6.98 12.78
CA LYS A 350 21.95 -7.17 13.64
C LYS A 350 21.94 -8.51 14.39
N TYR A 351 20.75 -9.01 14.70
CA TYR A 351 20.53 -10.21 15.50
C TYR A 351 19.44 -11.09 14.83
N PRO A 352 19.71 -11.68 13.65
CA PRO A 352 18.70 -12.41 12.90
C PRO A 352 18.20 -13.68 13.61
N GLU A 353 19.09 -14.44 14.27
CA GLU A 353 18.71 -15.68 14.96
C GLU A 353 17.79 -15.40 16.16
N GLU A 354 18.15 -14.40 16.98
CA GLU A 354 17.35 -13.99 18.13
C GLU A 354 16.01 -13.39 17.71
N ALA A 355 16.02 -12.58 16.64
CA ALA A 355 14.79 -12.01 16.08
C ALA A 355 13.86 -13.12 15.56
N LEU A 356 14.38 -14.10 14.84
CA LEU A 356 13.61 -15.24 14.35
C LEU A 356 12.98 -16.04 15.49
N LYS A 357 13.76 -16.32 16.55
CA LYS A 357 13.26 -17.02 17.72
C LYS A 357 12.08 -16.30 18.36
N LEU A 358 12.22 -14.99 18.61
CA LEU A 358 11.17 -14.17 19.20
C LEU A 358 9.94 -14.03 18.27
N LEU A 359 10.15 -13.97 16.94
CA LEU A 359 9.06 -13.99 15.96
C LEU A 359 8.26 -15.29 16.07
N LYS A 360 8.94 -16.45 16.10
CA LYS A 360 8.30 -17.77 16.25
C LYS A 360 7.51 -17.84 17.56
N ASP A 361 8.05 -17.33 18.64
CA ASP A 361 7.38 -17.30 19.95
C ASP A 361 6.12 -16.42 19.89
N SER A 362 6.18 -15.20 19.33
CA SER A 362 5.02 -14.31 19.16
C SER A 362 3.95 -14.91 18.28
N LEU A 363 4.34 -15.57 17.20
CA LEU A 363 3.45 -16.27 16.27
C LEU A 363 2.92 -17.60 16.83
N LYS A 364 3.45 -18.08 17.94
CA LYS A 364 3.20 -19.43 18.49
C LYS A 364 3.45 -20.52 17.45
N TYR A 365 4.49 -20.31 16.64
CA TYR A 365 4.88 -21.25 15.60
C TYR A 365 5.78 -22.34 16.18
N SER A 366 5.32 -23.61 16.12
CA SER A 366 6.14 -24.80 16.41
C SER A 366 6.43 -25.54 15.10
N CYS A 367 7.70 -25.85 14.86
CA CYS A 367 8.09 -26.72 13.77
C CYS A 367 7.53 -28.13 14.06
N GLY A 368 6.53 -28.57 13.30
CA GLY A 368 6.09 -29.97 13.32
C GLY A 368 4.63 -30.24 13.74
N GLU A 369 3.70 -29.30 13.53
CA GLU A 369 2.27 -29.59 13.51
C GLU A 369 1.65 -29.33 12.14
#